data_f6272c5e204e216437e66192ca13f32b
#
_entry.id   f6272c5e204e216437e66192ca13f32b
#
_cell.length_a   1.000
_cell.length_b   1.000
_cell.length_c   1.000
_cell.angle_alpha   90.00
_cell.angle_beta   90.00
_cell.angle_gamma   90.00
#
_symmetry.space_group_name_H-M   'P 1'
#
loop_
_entity.id
_entity.type
_entity.pdbx_description
1 polymer ?
#
loop_
_entity_poly.entity_id
_entity_poly.type
_entity_poly.pdbx_seq_one_letter_code
_entity_poly.pdbx_strand_id
1 'polypeptide(L)'
;TVLWTVVSMILQLVIAFVLASLLNIQNFRGRRIYKTLLMIPWAMPGYVSILLWKTGMFNSQFGLLNQWIEKLGMDPVRFLAGDVSAFICCSVVNLWLALPFMIMIMDGALQAVDRSCYESAVLDGAGWFQRAAYITIPAIRQIIAPSVLITVFTTFKQFDVVYLLTCQSGARTGANIHTILTYAYENAFITNNYGYSSAISILIFAILIGFSLLTGRRKTESMSGRA
;
A
#
# COMPACT_ATOMS: atom_id res chain seq x y z
N THR A 1 -8.15 -11.01 3.27
CA THR A 1 -6.78 -10.94 2.69
C THR A 1 -6.80 -10.49 1.25
N VAL A 2 -7.49 -11.20 0.33
CA VAL A 2 -7.52 -10.84 -1.10
C VAL A 2 -8.06 -9.42 -1.29
N LEU A 3 -9.21 -9.08 -0.71
CA LEU A 3 -9.76 -7.73 -0.76
C LEU A 3 -8.78 -6.68 -0.22
N TRP A 4 -8.15 -6.98 0.93
CA TRP A 4 -7.11 -6.15 1.52
C TRP A 4 -5.96 -5.87 0.54
N THR A 5 -5.42 -6.94 -0.07
CA THR A 5 -4.31 -6.83 -1.01
C THR A 5 -4.69 -6.02 -2.24
N VAL A 6 -5.85 -6.29 -2.85
CA VAL A 6 -6.31 -5.60 -4.05
C VAL A 6 -6.54 -4.11 -3.79
N VAL A 7 -7.29 -3.78 -2.72
CA VAL A 7 -7.57 -2.38 -2.37
C VAL A 7 -6.29 -1.62 -2.06
N SER A 8 -5.40 -2.20 -1.22
CA SER A 8 -4.12 -1.58 -0.88
C SER A 8 -3.25 -1.35 -2.11
N MET A 9 -3.16 -2.32 -3.03
CA MET A 9 -2.37 -2.20 -4.26
C MET A 9 -2.90 -1.12 -5.19
N ILE A 10 -4.22 -1.06 -5.39
CA ILE A 10 -4.83 -0.03 -6.24
C ILE A 10 -4.55 1.36 -5.66
N LEU A 11 -4.79 1.56 -4.36
CA LEU A 11 -4.54 2.84 -3.70
C LEU A 11 -3.06 3.25 -3.79
N GLN A 12 -2.13 2.33 -3.50
CA GLN A 12 -0.69 2.60 -3.57
C GLN A 12 -0.24 2.98 -4.98
N LEU A 13 -0.66 2.23 -6.00
CA LEU A 13 -0.28 2.47 -7.38
C LEU A 13 -0.82 3.80 -7.90
N VAL A 14 -2.10 4.07 -7.66
CA VAL A 14 -2.75 5.30 -8.13
C VAL A 14 -2.14 6.53 -7.45
N ILE A 15 -2.03 6.51 -6.12
CA ILE A 15 -1.53 7.67 -5.37
C ILE A 15 -0.03 7.87 -5.63
N ALA A 16 0.76 6.81 -5.69
CA ALA A 16 2.18 6.90 -6.04
C ALA A 16 2.40 7.43 -7.45
N PHE A 17 1.59 7.00 -8.44
CA PHE A 17 1.65 7.51 -9.80
C PHE A 17 1.33 9.00 -9.86
N VAL A 18 0.28 9.45 -9.19
CA VAL A 18 -0.11 10.86 -9.14
C VAL A 18 1.00 11.69 -8.47
N LEU A 19 1.47 11.30 -7.29
CA LEU A 19 2.50 12.02 -6.56
C LEU A 19 3.84 12.04 -7.31
N ALA A 20 4.26 10.92 -7.88
CA ALA A 20 5.47 10.86 -8.71
C ALA A 20 5.35 11.71 -9.96
N SER A 21 4.18 11.74 -10.62
CA SER A 21 3.92 12.61 -11.78
C SER A 21 4.01 14.08 -11.41
N LEU A 22 3.44 14.48 -10.28
CA LEU A 22 3.54 15.86 -9.76
C LEU A 22 5.00 16.23 -9.45
N LEU A 23 5.76 15.33 -8.85
CA LEU A 23 7.19 15.53 -8.58
C LEU A 23 8.02 15.63 -9.87
N ASN A 24 7.56 15.11 -11.00
CA ASN A 24 8.26 15.15 -12.28
C ASN A 24 7.84 16.32 -13.19
N ILE A 25 6.99 17.24 -12.73
CA ILE A 25 6.67 18.47 -13.46
C ILE A 25 7.95 19.28 -13.68
N GLN A 26 8.12 19.80 -14.91
CA GLN A 26 9.26 20.65 -15.27
C GLN A 26 9.29 21.90 -14.38
N ASN A 27 10.50 22.30 -13.94
CA ASN A 27 10.73 23.46 -13.09
C ASN A 27 10.03 23.44 -11.72
N PHE A 28 9.64 22.26 -11.22
CA PHE A 28 9.09 22.13 -9.87
C PHE A 28 10.14 22.47 -8.81
N ARG A 29 10.06 23.71 -8.30
CA ARG A 29 10.96 24.20 -7.24
C ARG A 29 10.70 23.45 -5.93
N GLY A 30 11.78 22.98 -5.27
CA GLY A 30 11.65 22.25 -4.00
C GLY A 30 11.45 20.74 -4.14
N ARG A 31 11.50 20.15 -5.35
CA ARG A 31 11.36 18.71 -5.60
C ARG A 31 12.16 17.84 -4.62
N ARG A 32 13.42 18.23 -4.30
CA ARG A 32 14.27 17.50 -3.39
C ARG A 32 13.71 17.48 -1.96
N ILE A 33 13.19 18.61 -1.49
CA ILE A 33 12.59 18.75 -0.15
C ILE A 33 11.34 17.88 -0.05
N TYR A 34 10.44 17.96 -1.03
CA TYR A 34 9.22 17.14 -1.04
C TYR A 34 9.52 15.64 -1.08
N LYS A 35 10.51 15.20 -1.86
CA LYS A 35 10.96 13.81 -1.87
C LYS A 35 11.46 13.38 -0.49
N THR A 36 12.26 14.20 0.16
CA THR A 36 12.76 13.90 1.51
C THR A 36 11.62 13.81 2.52
N LEU A 37 10.67 14.74 2.50
CA LEU A 37 9.51 14.73 3.40
C LEU A 37 8.63 13.49 3.18
N LEU A 38 8.40 13.12 1.93
CA LEU A 38 7.62 11.92 1.60
C LEU A 38 8.29 10.62 2.05
N MET A 39 9.61 10.63 2.30
CA MET A 39 10.33 9.45 2.79
C MET A 39 10.34 9.30 4.32
N ILE A 40 9.88 10.29 5.07
CA ILE A 40 9.86 10.25 6.54
C ILE A 40 9.13 9.01 7.08
N PRO A 41 7.94 8.62 6.56
CA PRO A 41 7.24 7.44 7.08
C PRO A 41 8.05 6.15 6.96
N TRP A 42 8.84 6.02 5.92
CA TRP A 42 9.67 4.85 5.68
C TRP A 42 10.90 4.76 6.58
N ALA A 43 11.38 5.91 7.05
CA ALA A 43 12.51 5.98 7.98
C ALA A 43 12.14 5.60 9.43
N MET A 44 10.85 5.60 9.76
CA MET A 44 10.37 5.23 11.10
C MET A 44 10.12 3.72 11.20
N PRO A 45 10.40 3.10 12.37
CA PRO A 45 10.01 1.71 12.61
C PRO A 45 8.49 1.54 12.45
N GLY A 46 8.08 0.59 11.60
CA GLY A 46 6.67 0.43 11.21
C GLY A 46 5.72 0.26 12.42
N TYR A 47 6.10 -0.58 13.40
CA TYR A 47 5.27 -0.81 14.59
C TYR A 47 5.08 0.47 15.43
N VAL A 48 6.10 1.34 15.53
CA VAL A 48 5.99 2.63 16.23
C VAL A 48 5.01 3.54 15.51
N SER A 49 5.13 3.64 14.19
CA SER A 49 4.19 4.42 13.37
C SER A 49 2.76 3.93 13.54
N ILE A 50 2.52 2.62 13.50
CA ILE A 50 1.18 2.03 13.67
C ILE A 50 0.60 2.39 15.06
N LEU A 51 1.39 2.26 16.12
CA LEU A 51 0.94 2.61 17.46
C LEU A 51 0.68 4.11 17.63
N LEU A 52 1.49 4.97 17.02
CA LEU A 52 1.25 6.42 17.01
C LEU A 52 -0.08 6.76 16.29
N TRP A 53 -0.37 6.10 15.16
CA TRP A 53 -1.67 6.26 14.49
C TRP A 53 -2.82 5.79 15.37
N LYS A 54 -2.69 4.61 16.01
CA LYS A 54 -3.72 4.06 16.89
C LYS A 54 -4.04 4.97 18.05
N THR A 55 -3.01 5.39 18.79
CA THR A 55 -3.17 6.17 20.03
C THR A 55 -3.30 7.67 19.78
N GLY A 56 -2.51 8.22 18.86
CA GLY A 56 -2.46 9.65 18.58
C GLY A 56 -3.57 10.13 17.64
N MET A 57 -3.96 9.34 16.64
CA MET A 57 -4.95 9.76 15.65
C MET A 57 -6.33 9.18 15.88
N PHE A 58 -6.43 7.84 16.07
CA PHE A 58 -7.71 7.13 16.08
C PHE A 58 -8.31 6.90 17.49
N ASN A 59 -7.64 7.34 18.54
CA ASN A 59 -8.16 7.19 19.91
C ASN A 59 -9.49 7.93 20.08
N SER A 60 -10.46 7.28 20.75
CA SER A 60 -11.81 7.83 20.92
C SER A 60 -11.88 8.99 21.91
N GLN A 61 -10.93 9.11 22.85
CA GLN A 61 -10.95 10.11 23.91
C GLN A 61 -10.03 11.30 23.63
N PHE A 62 -8.80 11.04 23.15
CA PHE A 62 -7.78 12.07 22.98
C PHE A 62 -7.11 12.07 21.60
N GLY A 63 -7.60 11.27 20.66
CA GLY A 63 -7.06 11.24 19.29
C GLY A 63 -7.27 12.56 18.55
N LEU A 64 -6.26 12.98 17.78
CA LEU A 64 -6.29 14.25 17.05
C LEU A 64 -7.51 14.38 16.12
N LEU A 65 -7.93 13.29 15.47
CA LEU A 65 -9.12 13.32 14.61
C LEU A 65 -10.38 13.62 15.40
N ASN A 66 -10.55 13.04 16.58
CA ASN A 66 -11.71 13.31 17.41
C ASN A 66 -11.68 14.72 18.01
N GLN A 67 -10.50 15.24 18.38
CA GLN A 67 -10.37 16.65 18.79
C GLN A 67 -10.82 17.63 17.70
N TRP A 68 -10.58 17.32 16.43
CA TRP A 68 -11.06 18.15 15.32
C TRP A 68 -12.56 17.98 15.09
N ILE A 69 -13.09 16.75 15.20
CA ILE A 69 -14.52 16.45 15.08
C ILE A 69 -15.32 17.19 16.17
N GLU A 70 -14.85 17.15 17.41
CA GLU A 70 -15.45 17.87 18.55
C GLU A 70 -15.40 19.40 18.36
N LYS A 71 -14.31 19.95 17.84
CA LYS A 71 -14.23 21.40 17.49
C LYS A 71 -15.24 21.81 16.41
N LEU A 72 -15.67 20.87 15.55
CA LEU A 72 -16.73 21.09 14.58
C LEU A 72 -18.14 20.88 15.15
N GLY A 73 -18.27 20.60 16.46
CA GLY A 73 -19.54 20.38 17.13
C GLY A 73 -20.16 18.99 16.91
N MET A 74 -19.37 18.01 16.48
CA MET A 74 -19.83 16.64 16.24
C MET A 74 -19.36 15.71 17.37
N ASP A 75 -20.10 14.61 17.58
CA ASP A 75 -19.75 13.61 18.57
C ASP A 75 -18.50 12.81 18.18
N PRO A 76 -17.66 12.38 19.16
CA PRO A 76 -16.47 11.61 18.90
C PRO A 76 -16.77 10.23 18.27
N VAL A 77 -16.00 9.87 17.28
CA VAL A 77 -16.15 8.64 16.48
C VAL A 77 -15.22 7.55 17.01
N ARG A 78 -15.75 6.34 17.15
CA ARG A 78 -14.96 5.13 17.46
C ARG A 78 -14.42 4.50 16.17
N PHE A 79 -13.36 5.06 15.63
CA PHE A 79 -12.79 4.67 14.33
C PHE A 79 -12.46 3.18 14.19
N LEU A 80 -12.03 2.53 15.25
CA LEU A 80 -11.58 1.13 15.25
C LEU A 80 -12.65 0.13 15.77
N ALA A 81 -13.88 0.56 16.03
CA ALA A 81 -14.92 -0.31 16.57
C ALA A 81 -15.74 -1.03 15.50
N GLY A 82 -15.94 -0.41 14.35
CA GLY A 82 -16.69 -1.00 13.22
C GLY A 82 -15.75 -1.62 12.18
N ASP A 83 -16.20 -2.68 11.50
CA ASP A 83 -15.38 -3.40 10.51
C ASP A 83 -14.97 -2.51 9.34
N VAL A 84 -15.90 -1.74 8.77
CA VAL A 84 -15.63 -0.86 7.63
C VAL A 84 -14.71 0.30 8.03
N SER A 85 -15.00 0.95 9.16
CA SER A 85 -14.18 2.08 9.63
C SER A 85 -12.77 1.62 9.99
N ALA A 86 -12.61 0.49 10.66
CA ALA A 86 -11.31 -0.07 10.96
C ALA A 86 -10.56 -0.51 9.69
N PHE A 87 -11.25 -1.07 8.68
CA PHE A 87 -10.64 -1.39 7.38
C PHE A 87 -10.09 -0.14 6.70
N ILE A 88 -10.84 0.96 6.70
CA ILE A 88 -10.38 2.25 6.16
C ILE A 88 -9.18 2.77 6.95
N CYS A 89 -9.21 2.76 8.28
CA CYS A 89 -8.10 3.18 9.13
C CYS A 89 -6.84 2.34 8.86
N CYS A 90 -6.98 1.01 8.78
CA CYS A 90 -5.88 0.11 8.42
C CYS A 90 -5.33 0.44 7.03
N SER A 91 -6.21 0.71 6.05
CA SER A 91 -5.81 1.06 4.68
C SER A 91 -5.03 2.39 4.64
N VAL A 92 -5.45 3.40 5.40
CA VAL A 92 -4.74 4.69 5.51
C VAL A 92 -3.35 4.51 6.10
N VAL A 93 -3.23 3.74 7.19
CA VAL A 93 -1.92 3.50 7.83
C VAL A 93 -1.01 2.66 6.93
N ASN A 94 -1.55 1.62 6.28
CA ASN A 94 -0.78 0.83 5.33
C ASN A 94 -0.30 1.67 4.15
N LEU A 95 -1.15 2.54 3.64
CA LEU A 95 -0.78 3.49 2.58
C LEU A 95 0.33 4.43 3.04
N TRP A 96 0.21 5.03 4.24
CA TRP A 96 1.23 5.89 4.83
C TRP A 96 2.61 5.22 4.88
N LEU A 97 2.67 3.95 5.29
CA LEU A 97 3.93 3.20 5.40
C LEU A 97 4.50 2.76 4.04
N ALA A 98 3.64 2.40 3.10
CA ALA A 98 4.06 1.81 1.83
C ALA A 98 4.29 2.83 0.70
N LEU A 99 3.64 4.00 0.77
CA LEU A 99 3.72 5.03 -0.27
C LEU A 99 5.14 5.48 -0.61
N PRO A 100 6.04 5.76 0.36
CA PRO A 100 7.37 6.27 0.05
C PRO A 100 8.13 5.35 -0.91
N PHE A 101 8.11 4.05 -0.66
CA PHE A 101 8.76 3.06 -1.52
C PHE A 101 8.19 3.06 -2.94
N MET A 102 6.86 3.06 -3.07
CA MET A 102 6.20 3.03 -4.36
C MET A 102 6.40 4.34 -5.15
N ILE A 103 6.40 5.50 -4.45
CA ILE A 103 6.69 6.80 -5.08
C ILE A 103 8.09 6.83 -5.66
N MET A 104 9.09 6.33 -4.92
CA MET A 104 10.49 6.32 -5.39
C MET A 104 10.67 5.47 -6.64
N ILE A 105 10.05 4.29 -6.67
CA ILE A 105 10.10 3.42 -7.84
C ILE A 105 9.39 4.06 -9.03
N MET A 106 8.21 4.62 -8.81
CA MET A 106 7.42 5.28 -9.83
C MET A 106 8.15 6.52 -10.38
N ASP A 107 8.76 7.31 -9.50
CA ASP A 107 9.57 8.48 -9.88
C ASP A 107 10.79 8.09 -10.72
N GLY A 108 11.50 7.01 -10.36
CA GLY A 108 12.60 6.47 -11.16
C GLY A 108 12.14 5.96 -12.53
N ALA A 109 11.01 5.25 -12.56
CA ALA A 109 10.44 4.74 -13.80
C ALA A 109 10.00 5.88 -14.74
N LEU A 110 9.37 6.94 -14.22
CA LEU A 110 8.98 8.11 -15.00
C LEU A 110 10.17 8.87 -15.60
N GLN A 111 11.30 8.90 -14.90
CA GLN A 111 12.53 9.54 -15.40
C GLN A 111 13.21 8.73 -16.50
N ALA A 112 12.93 7.45 -16.63
CA ALA A 112 13.47 6.59 -17.67
C ALA A 112 12.71 6.71 -19.01
N VAL A 113 11.56 7.37 -19.03
CA VAL A 113 10.80 7.58 -20.29
C VAL A 113 11.40 8.74 -21.07
N ASP A 114 11.65 8.50 -22.37
CA ASP A 114 12.22 9.51 -23.26
C ASP A 114 11.28 10.73 -23.40
N ARG A 115 11.83 11.92 -23.23
CA ARG A 115 11.10 13.18 -23.34
C ARG A 115 10.59 13.46 -24.75
N SER A 116 11.29 12.99 -25.77
CA SER A 116 10.88 13.13 -27.18
C SER A 116 9.48 12.57 -27.43
N CYS A 117 9.12 11.47 -26.75
CA CYS A 117 7.78 10.89 -26.84
C CYS A 117 6.69 11.85 -26.33
N TYR A 118 6.99 12.60 -25.26
CA TYR A 118 6.03 13.56 -24.70
C TYR A 118 5.95 14.82 -25.58
N GLU A 119 7.06 15.29 -26.13
CA GLU A 119 7.12 16.46 -26.99
C GLU A 119 6.34 16.22 -28.29
N SER A 120 6.53 15.07 -28.91
CA SER A 120 5.76 14.67 -30.11
C SER A 120 4.26 14.60 -29.81
N ALA A 121 3.88 13.97 -28.69
CA ALA A 121 2.47 13.87 -28.30
C ALA A 121 1.82 15.23 -28.00
N VAL A 122 2.60 16.20 -27.52
CA VAL A 122 2.09 17.58 -27.33
C VAL A 122 1.83 18.24 -28.67
N LEU A 123 2.70 18.05 -29.66
CA LEU A 123 2.51 18.56 -31.02
C LEU A 123 1.25 17.95 -31.69
N ASP A 124 0.97 16.68 -31.39
CA ASP A 124 -0.25 15.98 -31.81
C ASP A 124 -1.51 16.38 -31.03
N GLY A 125 -1.42 17.34 -30.09
CA GLY A 125 -2.55 17.82 -29.28
C GLY A 125 -3.00 16.89 -28.16
N ALA A 126 -2.19 15.87 -27.80
CA ALA A 126 -2.54 14.91 -26.75
C ALA A 126 -2.60 15.56 -25.35
N GLY A 127 -3.74 15.44 -24.71
CA GLY A 127 -3.95 15.88 -23.32
C GLY A 127 -3.20 15.04 -22.29
N TRP A 128 -3.19 15.48 -21.02
CA TRP A 128 -2.47 14.78 -19.94
C TRP A 128 -2.92 13.33 -19.78
N PHE A 129 -4.21 13.05 -19.78
CA PHE A 129 -4.75 11.69 -19.65
C PHE A 129 -4.35 10.79 -20.82
N GLN A 130 -4.34 11.30 -22.04
CA GLN A 130 -3.92 10.55 -23.22
C GLN A 130 -2.43 10.19 -23.14
N ARG A 131 -1.58 11.16 -22.78
CA ARG A 131 -0.14 10.90 -22.55
C ARG A 131 0.10 9.89 -21.41
N ALA A 132 -0.65 10.01 -20.32
CA ALA A 132 -0.55 9.04 -19.22
C ALA A 132 -0.94 7.62 -19.68
N ALA A 133 -2.07 7.46 -20.37
CA ALA A 133 -2.61 6.16 -20.77
C ALA A 133 -1.81 5.50 -21.91
N TYR A 134 -1.39 6.27 -22.91
CA TYR A 134 -0.81 5.71 -24.15
C TYR A 134 0.72 5.75 -24.18
N ILE A 135 1.37 6.61 -23.41
CA ILE A 135 2.83 6.74 -23.37
C ILE A 135 3.38 6.30 -22.01
N THR A 136 2.97 6.97 -20.93
CA THR A 136 3.57 6.80 -19.63
C THR A 136 3.35 5.41 -19.05
N ILE A 137 2.10 4.99 -18.89
CA ILE A 137 1.75 3.69 -18.27
C ILE A 137 2.34 2.51 -19.05
N PRO A 138 2.25 2.44 -20.39
CA PRO A 138 2.88 1.36 -21.15
C PRO A 138 4.41 1.33 -21.02
N ALA A 139 5.06 2.49 -21.01
CA ALA A 139 6.52 2.59 -20.91
C ALA A 139 7.02 2.16 -19.50
N ILE A 140 6.40 2.64 -18.42
CA ILE A 140 6.86 2.34 -17.06
C ILE A 140 6.46 0.94 -16.59
N ARG A 141 5.45 0.31 -17.20
CA ARG A 141 4.90 -0.98 -16.78
C ARG A 141 5.96 -2.06 -16.59
N GLN A 142 6.91 -2.14 -17.51
CA GLN A 142 7.98 -3.15 -17.45
C GLN A 142 8.99 -2.86 -16.33
N ILE A 143 9.24 -1.58 -16.06
CA ILE A 143 10.19 -1.12 -15.03
C ILE A 143 9.62 -1.37 -13.63
N ILE A 144 8.34 -1.06 -13.41
CA ILE A 144 7.71 -1.19 -12.09
C ILE A 144 7.23 -2.61 -11.78
N ALA A 145 7.05 -3.48 -12.78
CA ALA A 145 6.48 -4.82 -12.59
C ALA A 145 7.15 -5.66 -11.49
N PRO A 146 8.49 -5.74 -11.36
CA PRO A 146 9.14 -6.49 -10.28
C PRO A 146 8.78 -5.95 -8.90
N SER A 147 8.74 -4.62 -8.75
CA SER A 147 8.42 -3.97 -7.48
C SER A 147 6.96 -4.14 -7.10
N VAL A 148 6.06 -4.08 -8.07
CA VAL A 148 4.63 -4.37 -7.88
C VAL A 148 4.45 -5.81 -7.37
N LEU A 149 5.16 -6.78 -7.94
CA LEU A 149 5.11 -8.17 -7.48
C LEU A 149 5.58 -8.32 -6.03
N ILE A 150 6.71 -7.70 -5.67
CA ILE A 150 7.22 -7.72 -4.30
C ILE A 150 6.20 -7.08 -3.36
N THR A 151 5.59 -5.97 -3.74
CA THR A 151 4.58 -5.28 -2.93
C THR A 151 3.31 -6.12 -2.77
N VAL A 152 2.86 -6.84 -3.80
CA VAL A 152 1.74 -7.80 -3.69
C VAL A 152 2.05 -8.86 -2.64
N PHE A 153 3.23 -9.47 -2.67
CA PHE A 153 3.63 -10.48 -1.68
C PHE A 153 3.71 -9.92 -0.26
N THR A 154 4.29 -8.73 -0.08
CA THR A 154 4.40 -8.10 1.23
C THR A 154 3.05 -7.69 1.78
N THR A 155 2.15 -7.16 0.95
CA THR A 155 0.79 -6.75 1.35
C THR A 155 -0.09 -7.97 1.62
N PHE A 156 0.03 -9.06 0.86
CA PHE A 156 -0.73 -10.29 1.08
C PHE A 156 -0.42 -10.91 2.45
N LYS A 157 0.86 -10.92 2.85
CA LYS A 157 1.30 -11.40 4.16
C LYS A 157 1.35 -10.31 5.25
N GLN A 158 0.65 -9.19 5.05
CA GLN A 158 0.64 -8.11 6.02
C GLN A 158 -0.02 -8.54 7.33
N PHE A 159 0.71 -8.43 8.43
CA PHE A 159 0.28 -8.76 9.78
C PHE A 159 0.16 -7.51 10.65
N ASP A 160 1.23 -6.73 10.73
CA ASP A 160 1.43 -5.70 11.75
C ASP A 160 0.33 -4.64 11.76
N VAL A 161 -0.02 -4.08 10.58
CA VAL A 161 -1.00 -3.00 10.48
C VAL A 161 -2.37 -3.46 10.99
N VAL A 162 -2.85 -4.61 10.51
CA VAL A 162 -4.19 -5.10 10.88
C VAL A 162 -4.20 -5.52 12.34
N TYR A 163 -3.20 -6.30 12.78
CA TYR A 163 -3.17 -6.81 14.15
C TYR A 163 -3.00 -5.68 15.18
N LEU A 164 -2.01 -4.80 15.02
CA LEU A 164 -1.72 -3.76 16.01
C LEU A 164 -2.83 -2.72 16.11
N LEU A 165 -3.51 -2.38 15.00
CA LEU A 165 -4.63 -1.44 15.04
C LEU A 165 -5.88 -2.05 15.67
N THR A 166 -6.21 -3.32 15.35
CA THR A 166 -7.49 -3.93 15.76
C THR A 166 -7.43 -4.78 17.02
N CYS A 167 -6.22 -5.10 17.54
CA CYS A 167 -6.06 -5.85 18.77
C CYS A 167 -5.45 -5.00 19.89
N GLN A 168 -5.87 -5.24 21.13
CA GLN A 168 -5.29 -4.65 22.34
C GLN A 168 -5.16 -5.73 23.40
N SER A 169 -3.95 -5.92 23.95
CA SER A 169 -3.67 -6.92 24.99
C SER A 169 -4.15 -8.34 24.61
N GLY A 170 -4.04 -8.71 23.34
CA GLY A 170 -4.46 -10.03 22.84
C GLY A 170 -5.96 -10.17 22.55
N ALA A 171 -6.78 -9.13 22.84
CA ALA A 171 -8.20 -9.10 22.52
C ALA A 171 -8.50 -8.06 21.43
N ARG A 172 -9.54 -8.28 20.63
CA ARG A 172 -9.97 -7.34 19.59
C ARG A 172 -10.70 -6.15 20.18
N THR A 173 -10.46 -4.97 19.61
CA THR A 173 -11.06 -3.70 20.08
C THR A 173 -12.45 -3.41 19.49
N GLY A 174 -13.13 -4.43 18.97
CA GLY A 174 -14.50 -4.32 18.43
C GLY A 174 -14.63 -4.69 16.96
N ALA A 175 -13.67 -4.32 16.10
CA ALA A 175 -13.70 -4.69 14.68
C ALA A 175 -13.26 -6.15 14.45
N ASN A 176 -14.03 -6.87 13.62
CA ASN A 176 -13.75 -8.27 13.29
C ASN A 176 -13.05 -8.40 11.91
N ILE A 177 -11.90 -7.73 11.77
CA ILE A 177 -11.11 -7.77 10.53
C ILE A 177 -9.95 -8.74 10.70
N HIS A 178 -9.88 -9.71 9.79
CA HIS A 178 -8.78 -10.67 9.73
C HIS A 178 -8.10 -10.68 8.37
N THR A 179 -6.77 -10.69 8.37
CA THR A 179 -6.00 -11.28 7.27
C THR A 179 -5.76 -12.75 7.56
N ILE A 180 -5.42 -13.53 6.54
CA ILE A 180 -5.12 -14.96 6.73
C ILE A 180 -3.96 -15.14 7.74
N LEU A 181 -3.02 -14.20 7.78
CA LEU A 181 -1.88 -14.25 8.69
C LEU A 181 -2.26 -13.86 10.12
N THR A 182 -3.12 -12.84 10.32
CA THR A 182 -3.61 -12.51 11.67
C THR A 182 -4.49 -13.64 12.22
N TYR A 183 -5.27 -14.29 11.38
CA TYR A 183 -6.07 -15.45 11.76
C TYR A 183 -5.19 -16.66 12.14
N ALA A 184 -4.15 -16.96 11.37
CA ALA A 184 -3.18 -18.00 11.73
C ALA A 184 -2.47 -17.72 13.05
N TYR A 185 -2.08 -16.48 13.29
CA TYR A 185 -1.44 -16.04 14.52
C TYR A 185 -2.35 -16.22 15.73
N GLU A 186 -3.62 -15.81 15.65
CA GLU A 186 -4.58 -15.96 16.74
C GLU A 186 -4.83 -17.45 17.07
N ASN A 187 -4.93 -18.30 16.05
CA ASN A 187 -5.06 -19.74 16.27
C ASN A 187 -3.83 -20.35 16.94
N ALA A 188 -2.61 -19.90 16.60
CA ALA A 188 -1.40 -20.40 17.23
C ALA A 188 -1.24 -19.92 18.68
N PHE A 189 -1.34 -18.61 18.91
CA PHE A 189 -0.88 -17.98 20.15
C PHE A 189 -2.00 -17.61 21.13
N ILE A 190 -3.24 -17.55 20.69
CA ILE A 190 -4.40 -17.27 21.55
C ILE A 190 -5.14 -18.56 21.87
N THR A 191 -5.44 -19.39 20.85
CA THR A 191 -6.18 -20.64 21.05
C THR A 191 -5.28 -21.88 21.21
N ASN A 192 -3.95 -21.71 21.09
CA ASN A 192 -2.96 -22.80 21.18
C ASN A 192 -3.16 -23.95 20.18
N ASN A 193 -3.81 -23.68 19.05
CA ASN A 193 -4.06 -24.66 18.00
C ASN A 193 -2.95 -24.63 16.93
N TYR A 194 -1.77 -25.10 17.32
CA TYR A 194 -0.56 -25.07 16.47
C TYR A 194 -0.71 -25.87 15.18
N GLY A 195 -1.38 -27.04 15.23
CA GLY A 195 -1.58 -27.89 14.04
C GLY A 195 -2.39 -27.17 12.96
N TYR A 196 -3.49 -26.51 13.35
CA TYR A 196 -4.32 -25.76 12.42
C TYR A 196 -3.61 -24.52 11.85
N SER A 197 -2.91 -23.79 12.71
CA SER A 197 -2.12 -22.63 12.28
C SER A 197 -0.99 -23.01 11.30
N SER A 198 -0.33 -24.15 11.54
CA SER A 198 0.69 -24.68 10.64
C SER A 198 0.11 -25.05 9.27
N ALA A 199 -1.08 -25.65 9.23
CA ALA A 199 -1.77 -25.95 7.98
C ALA A 199 -2.10 -24.67 7.19
N ILE A 200 -2.59 -23.62 7.86
CA ILE A 200 -2.83 -22.31 7.23
C ILE A 200 -1.52 -21.72 6.69
N SER A 201 -0.41 -21.84 7.42
CA SER A 201 0.89 -21.33 6.99
C SER A 201 1.39 -22.03 5.71
N ILE A 202 1.20 -23.34 5.61
CA ILE A 202 1.52 -24.12 4.40
C ILE A 202 0.63 -23.67 3.23
N LEU A 203 -0.65 -23.42 3.48
CA LEU A 203 -1.58 -22.93 2.46
C LEU A 203 -1.18 -21.54 1.95
N ILE A 204 -0.81 -20.61 2.84
CA ILE A 204 -0.27 -19.29 2.46
C ILE A 204 0.96 -19.45 1.57
N PHE A 205 1.88 -20.31 1.97
CA PHE A 205 3.11 -20.59 1.22
C PHE A 205 2.81 -21.16 -0.18
N ALA A 206 1.89 -22.12 -0.28
CA ALA A 206 1.48 -22.71 -1.55
C ALA A 206 0.84 -21.67 -2.49
N ILE A 207 -0.03 -20.79 -1.97
CA ILE A 207 -0.64 -19.71 -2.74
C ILE A 207 0.44 -18.76 -3.29
N LEU A 208 1.39 -18.34 -2.43
CA LEU A 208 2.44 -17.40 -2.83
C LEU A 208 3.39 -18.00 -3.87
N ILE A 209 3.77 -19.27 -3.72
CA ILE A 209 4.56 -19.99 -4.72
C ILE A 209 3.79 -20.12 -6.03
N GLY A 210 2.54 -20.57 -5.99
CA GLY A 210 1.70 -20.69 -7.18
C GLY A 210 1.61 -19.38 -7.95
N PHE A 211 1.35 -18.28 -7.25
CA PHE A 211 1.32 -16.95 -7.83
C PHE A 211 2.68 -16.54 -8.43
N SER A 212 3.80 -16.83 -7.73
CA SER A 212 5.15 -16.55 -8.21
C SER A 212 5.48 -17.30 -9.49
N LEU A 213 5.16 -18.59 -9.56
CA LEU A 213 5.40 -19.42 -10.73
C LEU A 213 4.56 -18.97 -11.94
N LEU A 214 3.30 -18.64 -11.75
CA LEU A 214 2.41 -18.12 -12.80
C LEU A 214 2.94 -16.81 -13.39
N THR A 215 3.44 -15.92 -12.53
CA THR A 215 3.93 -14.61 -12.95
C THR A 215 5.32 -14.71 -13.60
N GLY A 216 6.17 -15.61 -13.10
CA GLY A 216 7.49 -15.89 -13.67
C GLY A 216 7.41 -16.45 -15.09
N ARG A 217 6.51 -17.40 -15.36
CA ARG A 217 6.31 -18.00 -16.69
C ARG A 217 5.90 -16.95 -17.75
N ARG A 218 4.98 -16.06 -17.42
CA ARG A 218 4.54 -14.99 -18.34
C ARG A 218 5.68 -14.05 -18.77
N LYS A 219 6.66 -13.83 -17.91
CA LYS A 219 7.82 -12.99 -18.22
C LYS A 219 8.79 -13.67 -19.20
N THR A 220 8.97 -14.98 -19.06
CA THR A 220 9.85 -15.77 -19.95
C THR A 220 9.26 -15.87 -21.37
N GLU A 221 7.96 -16.10 -21.50
CA GLU A 221 7.26 -16.13 -22.80
C GLU A 221 7.28 -14.77 -23.50
N SER A 222 7.12 -13.66 -22.76
CA SER A 222 7.21 -12.29 -23.31
C SER A 222 8.61 -11.92 -23.82
N MET A 223 9.68 -12.54 -23.32
CA MET A 223 11.05 -12.33 -23.80
C MET A 223 11.37 -13.24 -24.99
N SER A 224 10.86 -14.47 -25.00
CA SER A 224 11.05 -15.43 -26.10
C SER A 224 10.30 -15.06 -27.40
N GLY A 225 9.19 -14.35 -27.31
CA GLY A 225 8.43 -13.90 -28.49
C GLY A 225 8.94 -12.60 -29.13
N ARG A 226 10.06 -12.04 -28.65
CA ARG A 226 10.70 -10.83 -29.19
C ARG A 226 12.09 -11.11 -29.82
N ALA A 227 12.55 -12.33 -29.81
CA ALA A 227 13.72 -12.84 -30.51
C ALA A 227 13.29 -13.50 -31.81
#